data_79102fc20c8fea5f0f6d68803dd1eb8a
#
_entry.id   79102fc20c8fea5f0f6d68803dd1eb8a
#
_cell.length_a   1.000
_cell.length_b   1.000
_cell.length_c   1.000
_cell.angle_alpha   90.00
_cell.angle_beta   90.00
_cell.angle_gamma   90.00
#
_symmetry.space_group_name_H-M   'P 1'
#
loop_
_entity.id
_entity.type
_entity.pdbx_description
1 polymer ?
#
loop_
_entity_poly.entity_id
_entity_poly.type
_entity_poly.pdbx_seq_one_letter_code
_entity_poly.pdbx_strand_id
1 'polypeptide(L)'
;MKNTRNYIYVRDHESYEKYNVCKVGKTINIVNRNDTYITGEFIPGKFILILQIINYDLDKLDIEIKERFKEYNKYRCGGGTEFYDIAIKDNLEDYLIKCQIKYIILTDEDINELKRKEREAKIKSEYQIRYYQQIIINYIIIALEKFNKIYLELATGGGKS
;
A
#
# COMPACT_ATOMS: atom_id res chain seq x y z
N MET A 1 7.22 -13.96 -12.97
CA MET A 1 5.89 -13.84 -12.35
C MET A 1 5.80 -12.47 -11.69
N LYS A 2 4.83 -11.63 -12.07
CA LYS A 2 4.58 -10.37 -11.34
C LYS A 2 4.14 -10.77 -9.94
N ASN A 3 4.90 -10.36 -8.94
CA ASN A 3 4.56 -10.54 -7.54
C ASN A 3 3.40 -9.59 -7.22
N THR A 4 2.17 -10.00 -7.58
CA THR A 4 0.96 -9.25 -7.29
C THR A 4 0.78 -9.27 -5.79
N ARG A 5 0.98 -8.13 -5.17
CA ARG A 5 0.77 -7.95 -3.74
C ARG A 5 -0.74 -7.82 -3.50
N ASN A 6 -1.36 -8.90 -3.11
CA ASN A 6 -2.80 -8.96 -2.83
C ASN A 6 -3.00 -9.02 -1.31
N TYR A 7 -3.81 -8.16 -0.76
CA TYR A 7 -4.04 -8.08 0.68
C TYR A 7 -5.52 -8.09 1.01
N ILE A 8 -5.89 -8.90 2.01
CA ILE A 8 -7.12 -8.76 2.79
C ILE A 8 -6.74 -8.16 4.14
N TYR A 9 -7.49 -7.21 4.62
CA TYR A 9 -7.23 -6.59 5.92
C TYR A 9 -8.50 -6.45 6.74
N VAL A 10 -8.31 -6.53 8.06
CA VAL A 10 -9.32 -6.18 9.05
C VAL A 10 -8.85 -4.93 9.77
N ARG A 11 -9.70 -3.91 9.79
CA ARG A 11 -9.37 -2.60 10.35
C ARG A 11 -10.35 -2.23 11.45
N ASP A 12 -9.80 -1.75 12.54
CA ASP A 12 -10.53 -1.22 13.68
C ASP A 12 -10.40 0.29 13.77
N HIS A 13 -11.39 0.93 14.40
CA HIS A 13 -11.42 2.36 14.64
C HIS A 13 -12.25 2.64 15.91
N GLU A 14 -11.87 3.64 16.69
CA GLU A 14 -12.54 4.01 17.94
C GLU A 14 -14.06 4.18 17.76
N SER A 15 -14.52 4.75 16.65
CA SER A 15 -15.93 4.90 16.36
C SER A 15 -16.70 3.58 16.17
N TYR A 16 -15.97 2.47 15.98
CA TYR A 16 -16.56 1.14 15.78
C TYR A 16 -16.71 0.35 17.08
N GLU A 17 -15.90 0.65 18.09
CA GLU A 17 -15.80 -0.10 19.36
C GLU A 17 -17.16 -0.27 20.05
N LYS A 18 -17.94 0.80 20.16
CA LYS A 18 -19.27 0.73 20.81
C LYS A 18 -20.27 -0.21 20.10
N TYR A 19 -20.02 -0.55 18.85
CA TYR A 19 -20.84 -1.45 18.05
C TYR A 19 -20.24 -2.83 17.91
N ASN A 20 -19.05 -3.06 18.45
CA ASN A 20 -18.30 -4.31 18.33
C ASN A 20 -18.11 -4.75 16.88
N VAL A 21 -17.76 -3.81 16.00
CA VAL A 21 -17.57 -4.05 14.57
C VAL A 21 -16.19 -3.66 14.11
N CYS A 22 -15.77 -4.27 13.01
CA CYS A 22 -14.55 -3.92 12.29
C CYS A 22 -14.85 -3.79 10.79
N LYS A 23 -13.94 -3.20 10.06
CA LYS A 23 -14.02 -3.11 8.61
C LYS A 23 -13.12 -4.17 7.96
N VAL A 24 -13.67 -4.98 7.05
CA VAL A 24 -12.91 -5.91 6.21
C VAL A 24 -12.80 -5.34 4.81
N GLY A 25 -11.62 -5.38 4.22
CA GLY A 25 -11.40 -4.87 2.88
C GLY A 25 -10.24 -5.55 2.17
N LYS A 26 -10.10 -5.23 0.88
CA LYS A 26 -9.01 -5.69 0.03
C LYS A 26 -8.21 -4.54 -0.54
N THR A 27 -6.96 -4.79 -0.87
CA THR A 27 -6.10 -3.83 -1.60
C THR A 27 -4.93 -4.54 -2.25
N ILE A 28 -4.40 -3.94 -3.31
CA ILE A 28 -3.13 -4.35 -3.93
C ILE A 28 -1.94 -3.55 -3.39
N ASN A 29 -2.20 -2.49 -2.61
CA ASN A 29 -1.16 -1.68 -1.96
C ASN A 29 -1.63 -1.29 -0.56
N ILE A 30 -1.11 -1.98 0.45
CA ILE A 30 -1.51 -1.78 1.85
C ILE A 30 -0.96 -0.47 2.41
N VAL A 31 0.20 0.01 1.95
CA VAL A 31 0.80 1.28 2.37
C VAL A 31 -0.09 2.44 1.94
N ASN A 32 -0.42 2.52 0.65
CA ASN A 32 -1.32 3.55 0.13
C ASN A 32 -2.70 3.49 0.77
N ARG A 33 -3.21 2.28 1.04
CA ARG A 33 -4.50 2.11 1.70
C ARG A 33 -4.46 2.68 3.12
N ASN A 34 -3.39 2.43 3.86
CA ASN A 34 -3.21 2.99 5.20
C ASN A 34 -3.11 4.52 5.17
N ASP A 35 -2.31 5.07 4.27
CA ASP A 35 -2.16 6.52 4.13
C ASP A 35 -3.50 7.21 3.76
N THR A 36 -4.33 6.56 2.92
CA THR A 36 -5.69 7.05 2.57
C THR A 36 -6.59 7.12 3.81
N TYR A 37 -6.53 6.15 4.71
CA TYR A 37 -7.30 6.18 5.95
C TYR A 37 -6.80 7.27 6.90
N ILE A 38 -5.49 7.34 7.12
CA ILE A 38 -4.89 8.33 8.04
C ILE A 38 -5.23 9.77 7.61
N THR A 39 -5.24 10.04 6.32
CA THR A 39 -5.55 11.39 5.81
C THR A 39 -7.04 11.74 5.87
N GLY A 40 -7.92 10.74 5.94
CA GLY A 40 -9.38 10.93 5.98
C GLY A 40 -10.01 10.88 7.37
N GLU A 41 -9.25 10.58 8.40
CA GLU A 41 -9.76 10.36 9.76
C GLU A 41 -9.13 11.33 10.76
N PHE A 42 -9.97 11.90 11.63
CA PHE A 42 -9.49 12.77 12.72
C PHE A 42 -8.69 11.99 13.76
N ILE A 43 -9.17 10.80 14.12
CA ILE A 43 -8.45 9.83 14.95
C ILE A 43 -8.14 8.64 14.05
N PRO A 44 -6.86 8.32 13.79
CA PRO A 44 -6.52 7.23 12.89
C PRO A 44 -6.90 5.88 13.51
N GLY A 45 -7.67 5.07 12.77
CA GLY A 45 -7.85 3.66 13.11
C GLY A 45 -6.59 2.84 12.80
N LYS A 46 -6.64 1.55 13.13
CA LYS A 46 -5.50 0.62 12.97
C LYS A 46 -5.92 -0.65 12.23
N PHE A 47 -4.99 -1.25 11.53
CA PHE A 47 -5.16 -2.62 11.07
C PHE A 47 -4.94 -3.58 12.24
N ILE A 48 -5.90 -4.46 12.46
CA ILE A 48 -5.82 -5.51 13.50
C ILE A 48 -5.49 -6.88 12.92
N LEU A 49 -5.57 -7.01 11.59
CA LEU A 49 -5.12 -8.17 10.83
C LEU A 49 -4.82 -7.75 9.39
N ILE A 50 -3.67 -8.17 8.86
CA ILE A 50 -3.31 -7.98 7.45
C ILE A 50 -2.80 -9.31 6.92
N LEU A 51 -3.47 -9.81 5.88
CA LEU A 51 -3.17 -11.07 5.23
C LEU A 51 -2.69 -10.80 3.80
N GLN A 52 -1.42 -11.07 3.51
CA GLN A 52 -0.93 -11.09 2.15
C GLN A 52 -1.29 -12.43 1.49
N ILE A 53 -2.14 -12.39 0.49
CA ILE A 53 -2.65 -13.57 -0.21
C ILE A 53 -1.68 -14.01 -1.29
N ILE A 54 -1.36 -15.30 -1.31
CA ILE A 54 -0.37 -15.90 -2.21
C ILE A 54 -1.09 -16.75 -3.26
N ASN A 55 -0.87 -16.42 -4.54
CA ASN A 55 -1.36 -17.21 -5.68
C ASN A 55 -2.88 -17.48 -5.67
N TYR A 56 -3.68 -16.51 -5.22
CA TYR A 56 -5.12 -16.57 -5.29
C TYR A 56 -5.69 -15.25 -5.84
N ASP A 57 -6.81 -15.33 -6.55
CA ASP A 57 -7.49 -14.17 -7.09
C ASP A 57 -8.16 -13.36 -5.97
N LEU A 58 -7.77 -12.08 -5.86
CA LEU A 58 -8.21 -11.22 -4.77
C LEU A 58 -9.70 -10.84 -4.91
N ASP A 59 -10.18 -10.64 -6.13
CA ASP A 59 -11.58 -10.27 -6.37
C ASP A 59 -12.51 -11.44 -6.07
N LYS A 60 -12.10 -12.64 -6.48
CA LYS A 60 -12.81 -13.89 -6.15
C LYS A 60 -12.85 -14.10 -4.65
N LEU A 61 -11.71 -13.96 -3.96
CA LEU A 61 -11.65 -14.12 -2.51
C LEU A 61 -12.54 -13.11 -1.77
N ASP A 62 -12.58 -11.85 -2.22
CA ASP A 62 -13.44 -10.83 -1.64
C ASP A 62 -14.94 -11.19 -1.74
N ILE A 63 -15.35 -11.76 -2.87
CA ILE A 63 -16.73 -12.24 -3.07
C ILE A 63 -17.01 -13.43 -2.14
N GLU A 64 -16.11 -14.41 -2.08
CA GLU A 64 -16.26 -15.58 -1.22
C GLU A 64 -16.33 -15.21 0.26
N ILE A 65 -15.52 -14.24 0.72
CA ILE A 65 -15.58 -13.72 2.09
C ILE A 65 -16.94 -13.07 2.36
N LYS A 66 -17.44 -12.23 1.44
CA LYS A 66 -18.73 -11.56 1.59
C LYS A 66 -19.90 -12.54 1.68
N GLU A 67 -19.87 -13.60 0.89
CA GLU A 67 -20.89 -14.65 0.90
C GLU A 67 -20.80 -15.50 2.17
N ARG A 68 -19.61 -15.94 2.52
CA ARG A 68 -19.38 -16.83 3.66
C ARG A 68 -19.69 -16.16 4.99
N PHE A 69 -19.34 -14.89 5.13
CA PHE A 69 -19.46 -14.14 6.37
C PHE A 69 -20.64 -13.14 6.37
N LYS A 70 -21.64 -13.34 5.52
CA LYS A 70 -22.81 -12.45 5.44
C LYS A 70 -23.56 -12.30 6.78
N GLU A 71 -23.55 -13.34 7.62
CA GLU A 71 -24.20 -13.31 8.94
C GLU A 71 -23.46 -12.44 9.95
N TYR A 72 -22.15 -12.25 9.76
CA TYR A 72 -21.32 -11.32 10.53
C TYR A 72 -21.50 -9.87 10.06
N ASN A 73 -22.03 -9.65 8.86
CA ASN A 73 -22.28 -8.32 8.31
C ASN A 73 -23.61 -7.77 8.84
N LYS A 74 -23.56 -7.16 10.03
CA LYS A 74 -24.73 -6.64 10.75
C LYS A 74 -24.99 -5.17 10.51
N TYR A 75 -24.01 -4.44 10.00
CA TYR A 75 -24.03 -2.99 9.94
C TYR A 75 -23.84 -2.50 8.51
N ARG A 76 -24.82 -1.72 8.04
CA ARG A 76 -24.79 -1.01 6.77
C ARG A 76 -24.87 0.48 7.07
N CYS A 77 -23.71 1.14 7.14
CA CYS A 77 -23.64 2.59 7.30
C CYS A 77 -23.37 3.23 5.95
N GLY A 78 -24.25 4.10 5.47
CA GLY A 78 -24.02 4.93 4.30
C GLY A 78 -23.61 4.18 3.01
N GLY A 79 -24.15 2.96 2.80
CA GLY A 79 -23.80 2.11 1.66
C GLY A 79 -22.60 1.18 1.90
N GLY A 80 -21.96 1.22 3.08
CA GLY A 80 -20.84 0.35 3.43
C GLY A 80 -21.29 -1.09 3.71
N THR A 81 -20.95 -2.03 2.84
CA THR A 81 -21.17 -3.47 3.03
C THR A 81 -19.97 -4.18 3.65
N GLU A 82 -18.97 -3.41 4.10
CA GLU A 82 -17.65 -3.89 4.52
C GLU A 82 -17.50 -3.94 6.05
N PHE A 83 -18.59 -3.72 6.82
CA PHE A 83 -18.58 -3.75 8.27
C PHE A 83 -19.11 -5.08 8.79
N TYR A 84 -18.33 -5.70 9.67
CA TYR A 84 -18.56 -7.02 10.20
C TYR A 84 -18.42 -7.02 11.72
N ASP A 85 -19.05 -8.00 12.40
CA ASP A 85 -18.77 -8.29 13.79
C ASP A 85 -17.26 -8.56 13.96
N ILE A 86 -16.67 -8.07 15.05
CA ILE A 86 -15.22 -8.19 15.31
C ILE A 86 -14.73 -9.64 15.33
N ALA A 87 -15.61 -10.59 15.66
CA ALA A 87 -15.33 -12.02 15.64
C ALA A 87 -14.94 -12.56 14.25
N ILE A 88 -15.18 -11.81 13.17
CA ILE A 88 -14.74 -12.20 11.83
C ILE A 88 -13.23 -12.36 11.76
N LYS A 89 -12.46 -11.60 12.54
CA LYS A 89 -11.01 -11.65 12.54
C LYS A 89 -10.49 -13.09 12.75
N ASP A 90 -10.97 -13.76 13.76
CA ASP A 90 -10.50 -15.11 14.10
C ASP A 90 -11.03 -16.16 13.11
N ASN A 91 -12.26 -15.98 12.63
CA ASN A 91 -12.88 -16.89 11.68
C ASN A 91 -12.34 -16.78 10.25
N LEU A 92 -11.76 -15.64 9.89
CA LEU A 92 -11.20 -15.40 8.55
C LEU A 92 -9.96 -16.27 8.30
N GLU A 93 -9.07 -16.38 9.27
CA GLU A 93 -7.89 -17.23 9.15
C GLU A 93 -8.29 -18.72 9.05
N ASP A 94 -9.22 -19.18 9.88
CA ASP A 94 -9.76 -20.54 9.81
C ASP A 94 -10.37 -20.86 8.45
N TYR A 95 -11.06 -19.90 7.87
CA TYR A 95 -11.64 -20.04 6.53
C TYR A 95 -10.54 -20.22 5.47
N LEU A 96 -9.49 -19.39 5.48
CA LEU A 96 -8.39 -19.49 4.52
C LEU A 96 -7.66 -20.83 4.64
N ILE A 97 -7.43 -21.30 5.87
CA ILE A 97 -6.83 -22.61 6.12
C ILE A 97 -7.69 -23.74 5.54
N LYS A 98 -9.00 -23.75 5.81
CA LYS A 98 -9.95 -24.73 5.28
C LYS A 98 -10.00 -24.75 3.75
N CYS A 99 -9.89 -23.57 3.13
CA CYS A 99 -9.87 -23.44 1.68
C CYS A 99 -8.48 -23.67 1.06
N GLN A 100 -7.47 -23.98 1.87
CA GLN A 100 -6.07 -24.18 1.44
C GLN A 100 -5.49 -22.95 0.71
N ILE A 101 -5.97 -21.76 1.04
CA ILE A 101 -5.47 -20.50 0.51
C ILE A 101 -4.22 -20.11 1.29
N LYS A 102 -3.09 -19.98 0.60
CA LYS A 102 -1.82 -19.57 1.22
C LYS A 102 -1.81 -18.08 1.52
N TYR A 103 -1.38 -17.71 2.71
CA TYR A 103 -1.24 -16.33 3.13
C TYR A 103 -0.05 -16.12 4.05
N ILE A 104 0.35 -14.86 4.23
CA ILE A 104 1.33 -14.40 5.21
C ILE A 104 0.65 -13.33 6.04
N ILE A 105 0.74 -13.44 7.36
CA ILE A 105 0.30 -12.38 8.28
C ILE A 105 1.40 -11.31 8.31
N LEU A 106 1.04 -10.06 8.08
CA LEU A 106 1.96 -8.94 8.17
C LEU A 106 1.82 -8.23 9.50
N THR A 107 2.98 -7.87 10.07
CA THR A 107 3.10 -7.05 11.27
C THR A 107 3.22 -5.56 10.92
N ASP A 108 3.17 -4.70 11.93
CA ASP A 108 3.43 -3.25 11.74
C ASP A 108 4.87 -3.00 11.26
N GLU A 109 5.84 -3.82 11.68
CA GLU A 109 7.22 -3.76 11.21
C GLU A 109 7.32 -4.06 9.72
N ASP A 110 6.59 -5.07 9.23
CA ASP A 110 6.54 -5.42 7.80
C ASP A 110 5.96 -4.26 6.97
N ILE A 111 4.92 -3.61 7.48
CA ILE A 111 4.32 -2.44 6.81
C ILE A 111 5.29 -1.26 6.77
N ASN A 112 5.99 -1.00 7.86
CA ASN A 112 7.00 0.06 7.91
C ASN A 112 8.16 -0.22 6.94
N GLU A 113 8.58 -1.46 6.81
CA GLU A 113 9.61 -1.86 5.84
C GLU A 113 9.12 -1.71 4.40
N LEU A 114 7.88 -2.11 4.11
CA LEU A 114 7.26 -1.88 2.79
C LEU A 114 7.23 -0.39 2.44
N LYS A 115 6.84 0.45 3.38
CA LYS A 115 6.80 1.92 3.23
C LYS A 115 8.19 2.50 2.96
N ARG A 116 9.21 2.01 3.66
CA ARG A 116 10.60 2.40 3.42
C ARG A 116 11.06 2.03 2.00
N LYS A 117 10.83 0.77 1.59
CA LYS A 117 11.20 0.28 0.24
C LYS A 117 10.50 1.07 -0.87
N GLU A 118 9.24 1.43 -0.70
CA GLU A 118 8.51 2.26 -1.67
C GLU A 118 9.09 3.68 -1.76
N ARG A 119 9.45 4.29 -0.64
CA ARG A 119 10.12 5.60 -0.63
C ARG A 119 11.48 5.55 -1.31
N GLU A 120 12.31 4.55 -1.03
CA GLU A 120 13.62 4.36 -1.66
C GLU A 120 13.49 4.15 -3.17
N ALA A 121 12.51 3.35 -3.60
CA ALA A 121 12.24 3.13 -5.03
C ALA A 121 11.78 4.42 -5.73
N LYS A 122 10.93 5.22 -5.07
CA LYS A 122 10.47 6.52 -5.57
C LYS A 122 11.64 7.49 -5.72
N ILE A 123 12.48 7.62 -4.69
CA ILE A 123 13.68 8.45 -4.72
C ILE A 123 14.57 8.03 -5.89
N LYS A 124 14.86 6.73 -6.04
CA LYS A 124 15.65 6.23 -7.18
C LYS A 124 15.04 6.59 -8.53
N SER A 125 13.72 6.52 -8.69
CA SER A 125 13.05 6.87 -9.95
C SER A 125 13.01 8.36 -10.23
N GLU A 126 12.86 9.19 -9.20
CA GLU A 126 12.81 10.65 -9.31
C GLU A 126 14.19 11.26 -9.57
N TYR A 127 15.25 10.66 -9.03
CA TYR A 127 16.62 11.14 -9.18
C TYR A 127 17.44 10.37 -10.24
N GLN A 128 16.81 9.61 -11.12
CA GLN A 128 17.51 9.07 -12.27
C GLN A 128 17.94 10.21 -13.19
N ILE A 129 19.28 10.40 -13.27
CA ILE A 129 19.87 11.33 -14.23
C ILE A 129 19.45 10.89 -15.63
N ARG A 130 18.72 11.75 -16.36
CA ARG A 130 18.33 11.44 -17.74
C ARG A 130 19.58 11.39 -18.62
N TYR A 131 19.55 10.56 -19.63
CA TYR A 131 20.70 10.35 -20.53
C TYR A 131 21.36 11.66 -21.02
N TYR A 132 20.57 12.64 -21.42
CA TYR A 132 21.09 13.94 -21.86
C TYR A 132 21.73 14.75 -20.71
N GLN A 133 21.25 14.62 -19.48
CA GLN A 133 21.85 15.27 -18.31
C GLN A 133 23.23 14.68 -18.01
N GLN A 134 23.38 13.37 -18.16
CA GLN A 134 24.69 12.72 -18.03
C GLN A 134 25.68 13.20 -19.06
N ILE A 135 25.24 13.37 -20.31
CA ILE A 135 26.07 13.92 -21.38
C ILE A 135 26.53 15.35 -21.02
N ILE A 136 25.60 16.20 -20.60
CA ILE A 136 25.91 17.59 -20.20
C ILE A 136 26.91 17.62 -19.05
N ILE A 137 26.70 16.79 -18.00
CA ILE A 137 27.63 16.69 -16.87
C ILE A 137 29.02 16.32 -17.35
N ASN A 138 29.17 15.33 -18.22
CA ASN A 138 30.45 14.92 -18.75
C ASN A 138 31.13 16.05 -19.55
N TYR A 139 30.38 16.79 -20.37
CA TYR A 139 30.90 17.95 -21.08
C TYR A 139 31.36 19.06 -20.12
N ILE A 140 30.63 19.33 -19.06
CA ILE A 140 30.97 20.32 -18.03
C ILE A 140 32.29 19.91 -17.36
N ILE A 141 32.44 18.65 -16.96
CA ILE A 141 33.67 18.15 -16.31
C ILE A 141 34.87 18.35 -17.23
N ILE A 142 34.77 17.91 -18.49
CA ILE A 142 35.86 18.06 -19.47
C ILE A 142 36.19 19.55 -19.72
N ALA A 143 35.19 20.39 -19.78
CA ALA A 143 35.42 21.81 -20.02
C ALA A 143 36.02 22.53 -18.79
N LEU A 144 35.69 22.13 -17.55
CA LEU A 144 36.29 22.66 -16.33
C LEU A 144 37.78 22.33 -16.20
N GLU A 145 38.26 21.25 -16.83
CA GLU A 145 39.71 20.96 -16.91
C GLU A 145 40.46 22.00 -17.74
N LYS A 146 39.78 22.69 -18.65
CA LYS A 146 40.41 23.66 -19.58
C LYS A 146 40.10 25.14 -19.25
N PHE A 147 38.96 25.38 -18.60
CA PHE A 147 38.41 26.71 -18.34
C PHE A 147 38.00 26.88 -16.89
N ASN A 148 38.33 28.01 -16.29
CA ASN A 148 37.96 28.32 -14.90
C ASN A 148 36.49 28.68 -14.71
N LYS A 149 35.77 28.94 -15.78
CA LYS A 149 34.35 29.27 -15.77
C LYS A 149 33.66 28.71 -17.00
N ILE A 150 32.43 28.19 -16.81
CA ILE A 150 31.58 27.67 -17.87
C ILE A 150 30.22 28.32 -17.73
N TYR A 151 29.63 28.73 -18.86
CA TYR A 151 28.26 29.15 -18.96
C TYR A 151 27.43 28.02 -19.57
N LEU A 152 26.35 27.61 -18.87
CA LEU A 152 25.45 26.57 -19.33
C LEU A 152 24.04 27.14 -19.52
N GLU A 153 23.54 27.07 -20.76
CA GLU A 153 22.17 27.41 -21.07
C GLU A 153 21.35 26.17 -21.32
N LEU A 154 20.30 25.97 -20.52
CA LEU A 154 19.37 24.84 -20.65
C LEU A 154 17.95 25.38 -20.84
N ALA A 155 17.21 24.72 -21.72
CA ALA A 155 15.79 25.00 -21.90
C ALA A 155 15.01 24.80 -20.60
N THR A 156 13.87 25.48 -20.45
CA THR A 156 12.96 25.30 -19.30
C THR A 156 12.55 23.84 -19.18
N GLY A 157 12.64 23.28 -17.98
CA GLY A 157 12.38 21.86 -17.73
C GLY A 157 13.61 20.94 -17.89
N GLY A 158 14.79 21.46 -18.20
CA GLY A 158 16.04 20.70 -18.34
C GLY A 158 16.68 20.21 -17.04
N GLY A 159 16.00 20.37 -15.88
CA GLY A 159 16.51 19.87 -14.59
C GLY A 159 17.71 20.66 -14.07
N LYS A 160 17.55 21.96 -13.88
CA LYS A 160 18.61 22.90 -13.43
C LYS A 160 18.85 22.89 -11.91
N SER A 161 18.06 22.17 -11.16
CA SER A 161 18.12 22.12 -9.69
C SER A 161 19.04 21.03 -9.18
#